data_3df708a367cc97b026753239bffc538f
#
_entry.id   3df708a367cc97b026753239bffc538f
#
_cell.length_a   1.000
_cell.length_b   1.000
_cell.length_c   1.000
_cell.angle_alpha   90.00
_cell.angle_beta   90.00
_cell.angle_gamma   90.00
#
_symmetry.space_group_name_H-M   'P 1'
#
loop_
_entity.id
_entity.type
_entity.pdbx_description
1 polymer ?
#
loop_
_entity_poly.entity_id
_entity_poly.type
_entity_poly.pdbx_seq_one_letter_code
_entity_poly.pdbx_strand_id
1 'polypeptide(L)'
;GRLRFVHQTGEQDLAFVEEAYRRHGFEARVLPFIMDMADAFLEADLLVCRAGATTVAEITLAGKAAILIPFPHAVGDHQTKNASVLAAAGAAILIPEAALRPADLAGTITALATDPKRLEEMEKRAKELGNINAGDDIVSACFDLLRKRGSWG
;
A
#
# COMPACT_ATOMS: atom_id res chain seq x y z
N GLY A 1 -19.43 3.76 11.97
CA GLY A 1 -19.29 2.41 11.43
C GLY A 1 -18.31 1.61 12.27
N ARG A 2 -18.40 0.29 12.25
CA ARG A 2 -17.48 -0.61 12.97
C ARG A 2 -16.31 -0.94 12.05
N LEU A 3 -15.07 -0.71 12.50
CA LEU A 3 -13.88 -1.10 11.75
C LEU A 3 -13.74 -2.63 11.76
N ARG A 4 -13.40 -3.20 10.61
CA ARG A 4 -13.00 -4.59 10.43
C ARG A 4 -11.58 -4.62 9.91
N PHE A 5 -10.79 -5.56 10.37
CA PHE A 5 -9.39 -5.68 9.97
C PHE A 5 -9.12 -7.01 9.26
N VAL A 6 -8.32 -6.96 8.21
CA VAL A 6 -7.63 -8.12 7.64
C VAL A 6 -6.14 -7.87 7.86
N HIS A 7 -5.49 -8.73 8.64
CA HIS A 7 -4.12 -8.49 9.08
C HIS A 7 -3.23 -9.69 8.76
N GLN A 8 -2.21 -9.47 7.93
CA GLN A 8 -1.16 -10.45 7.67
C GLN A 8 -0.01 -10.24 8.66
N THR A 9 0.30 -11.25 9.47
CA THR A 9 1.27 -11.15 10.57
C THR A 9 2.55 -11.96 10.36
N GLY A 10 2.55 -12.94 9.44
CA GLY A 10 3.48 -14.05 9.49
C GLY A 10 3.07 -15.07 10.57
N GLU A 11 3.74 -16.22 10.56
CA GLU A 11 3.43 -17.33 11.49
C GLU A 11 3.74 -16.99 12.95
N GLN A 12 4.82 -16.23 13.19
CA GLN A 12 5.35 -16.01 14.55
C GLN A 12 4.42 -15.15 15.41
N ASP A 13 3.79 -14.15 14.81
CA ASP A 13 2.98 -13.16 15.54
C ASP A 13 1.48 -13.47 15.50
N LEU A 14 1.06 -14.53 14.78
CA LEU A 14 -0.34 -14.85 14.53
C LEU A 14 -1.17 -14.88 15.83
N ALA A 15 -0.83 -15.78 16.76
CA ALA A 15 -1.57 -15.97 17.99
C ALA A 15 -1.58 -14.72 18.88
N PHE A 16 -0.47 -13.99 18.93
CA PHE A 16 -0.37 -12.76 19.71
C PHE A 16 -1.30 -11.67 19.17
N VAL A 17 -1.34 -11.50 17.85
CA VAL A 17 -2.17 -10.47 17.21
C VAL A 17 -3.65 -10.84 17.25
N GLU A 18 -4.02 -12.11 17.05
CA GLU A 18 -5.40 -12.57 17.22
C GLU A 18 -5.93 -12.28 18.63
N GLU A 19 -5.14 -12.63 19.66
CA GLU A 19 -5.51 -12.38 21.05
C GLU A 19 -5.64 -10.88 21.34
N ALA A 20 -4.78 -10.04 20.75
CA ALA A 20 -4.85 -8.60 20.91
C ALA A 20 -6.17 -8.03 20.34
N TYR A 21 -6.56 -8.41 19.11
CA TYR A 21 -7.83 -7.99 18.53
C TYR A 21 -9.02 -8.47 19.35
N ARG A 22 -9.03 -9.73 19.78
CA ARG A 22 -10.08 -10.31 20.62
C ARG A 22 -10.23 -9.57 21.95
N ARG A 23 -9.11 -9.28 22.63
CA ARG A 23 -9.09 -8.55 23.91
C ARG A 23 -9.66 -7.15 23.82
N HIS A 24 -9.41 -6.47 22.72
CA HIS A 24 -9.89 -5.11 22.49
C HIS A 24 -11.25 -5.05 21.77
N GLY A 25 -11.87 -6.20 21.48
CA GLY A 25 -13.20 -6.28 20.90
C GLY A 25 -13.30 -5.83 19.46
N PHE A 26 -12.21 -5.88 18.70
CA PHE A 26 -12.21 -5.59 17.26
C PHE A 26 -12.55 -6.85 16.46
N GLU A 27 -13.29 -6.67 15.38
CA GLU A 27 -13.51 -7.68 14.37
C GLU A 27 -12.29 -7.74 13.45
N ALA A 28 -11.58 -8.87 13.47
CA ALA A 28 -10.38 -9.05 12.68
C ALA A 28 -10.26 -10.47 12.12
N ARG A 29 -9.83 -10.56 10.86
CA ARG A 29 -9.33 -11.77 10.23
C ARG A 29 -7.80 -11.68 10.22
N VAL A 30 -7.16 -12.42 11.11
CA VAL A 30 -5.70 -12.44 11.24
C VAL A 30 -5.18 -13.67 10.50
N LEU A 31 -4.19 -13.51 9.65
CA LEU A 31 -3.68 -14.56 8.77
C LEU A 31 -2.14 -14.56 8.81
N PRO A 32 -1.51 -15.73 8.78
CA PRO A 32 -0.05 -15.78 8.63
C PRO A 32 0.39 -15.27 7.27
N PHE A 33 -0.42 -15.53 6.24
CA PHE A 33 -0.21 -15.08 4.87
C PHE A 33 -1.53 -14.92 4.14
N ILE A 34 -1.67 -13.84 3.35
CA ILE A 34 -2.83 -13.60 2.49
C ILE A 34 -2.52 -14.20 1.12
N MET A 35 -3.23 -15.29 0.76
CA MET A 35 -3.01 -16.00 -0.50
C MET A 35 -3.51 -15.23 -1.71
N ASP A 36 -4.66 -14.59 -1.58
CA ASP A 36 -5.23 -13.73 -2.63
C ASP A 36 -5.13 -12.27 -2.22
N MET A 37 -4.00 -11.66 -2.57
CA MET A 37 -3.72 -10.27 -2.24
C MET A 37 -4.56 -9.32 -3.09
N ALA A 38 -4.90 -9.70 -4.32
CA ALA A 38 -5.70 -8.88 -5.21
C ALA A 38 -7.11 -8.69 -4.63
N ASP A 39 -7.75 -9.76 -4.21
CA ASP A 39 -9.06 -9.69 -3.55
C ASP A 39 -9.00 -8.90 -2.25
N ALA A 40 -7.96 -9.13 -1.43
CA ALA A 40 -7.78 -8.38 -0.20
C ALA A 40 -7.65 -6.86 -0.42
N PHE A 41 -6.96 -6.45 -1.49
CA PHE A 41 -6.86 -5.04 -1.86
C PHE A 41 -8.19 -4.49 -2.36
N LEU A 42 -8.92 -5.24 -3.18
CA LEU A 42 -10.22 -4.80 -3.70
C LEU A 42 -11.28 -4.65 -2.59
N GLU A 43 -11.26 -5.54 -1.60
CA GLU A 43 -12.19 -5.50 -0.45
C GLU A 43 -11.86 -4.40 0.56
N ALA A 44 -10.62 -3.91 0.62
CA ALA A 44 -10.20 -2.91 1.59
C ALA A 44 -10.66 -1.51 1.22
N ASP A 45 -11.11 -0.74 2.22
CA ASP A 45 -11.34 0.70 2.09
C ASP A 45 -10.04 1.50 2.35
N LEU A 46 -9.14 0.96 3.16
CA LEU A 46 -7.88 1.60 3.53
C LEU A 46 -6.79 0.54 3.72
N LEU A 47 -5.64 0.75 3.14
CA LEU A 47 -4.46 -0.10 3.30
C LEU A 47 -3.48 0.51 4.29
N VAL A 48 -2.88 -0.31 5.16
CA VAL A 48 -1.77 0.09 6.04
C VAL A 48 -0.62 -0.88 5.79
N CYS A 49 0.45 -0.42 5.16
CA CYS A 49 1.52 -1.33 4.73
C CYS A 49 2.87 -0.64 4.55
N ARG A 50 3.90 -1.44 4.24
CA ARG A 50 5.21 -0.97 3.77
C ARG A 50 5.10 -0.45 2.33
N ALA A 51 6.12 0.31 1.88
CA ALA A 51 6.14 0.94 0.55
C ALA A 51 7.12 0.26 -0.42
N GLY A 52 7.06 -1.08 -0.50
CA GLY A 52 7.79 -1.84 -1.52
C GLY A 52 7.32 -1.44 -2.93
N ALA A 53 8.18 -1.59 -3.94
CA ALA A 53 7.85 -1.18 -5.31
C ALA A 53 6.63 -1.91 -5.87
N THR A 54 6.53 -3.24 -5.66
CA THR A 54 5.36 -4.03 -6.04
C THR A 54 4.11 -3.59 -5.30
N THR A 55 4.18 -3.39 -3.99
CA THR A 55 3.04 -2.95 -3.18
C THR A 55 2.51 -1.60 -3.65
N VAL A 56 3.41 -0.65 -3.95
CA VAL A 56 3.01 0.67 -4.47
C VAL A 56 2.34 0.55 -5.84
N ALA A 57 2.87 -0.30 -6.74
CA ALA A 57 2.23 -0.57 -8.03
C ALA A 57 0.84 -1.20 -7.86
N GLU A 58 0.69 -2.17 -6.96
CA GLU A 58 -0.59 -2.82 -6.65
C GLU A 58 -1.61 -1.83 -6.08
N ILE A 59 -1.19 -0.96 -5.15
CA ILE A 59 -2.04 0.11 -4.58
C ILE A 59 -2.57 1.03 -5.68
N THR A 60 -1.69 1.47 -6.58
CA THR A 60 -2.08 2.40 -7.66
C THR A 60 -2.97 1.72 -8.70
N LEU A 61 -2.70 0.47 -9.07
CA LEU A 61 -3.54 -0.30 -9.98
C LEU A 61 -4.93 -0.59 -9.39
N ALA A 62 -4.99 -0.96 -8.10
CA ALA A 62 -6.25 -1.18 -7.40
C ALA A 62 -7.00 0.13 -7.09
N GLY A 63 -6.31 1.28 -7.13
CA GLY A 63 -6.88 2.59 -6.82
C GLY A 63 -7.28 2.70 -5.34
N LYS A 64 -6.40 2.32 -4.41
CA LYS A 64 -6.72 2.29 -2.99
C LYS A 64 -6.02 3.37 -2.20
N ALA A 65 -6.76 3.93 -1.22
CA ALA A 65 -6.18 4.81 -0.22
C ALA A 65 -5.22 4.05 0.69
N ALA A 66 -4.09 4.65 1.08
CA ALA A 66 -3.10 3.97 1.88
C ALA A 66 -2.47 4.84 2.97
N ILE A 67 -2.09 4.20 4.09
CA ILE A 67 -1.11 4.71 5.04
C ILE A 67 0.17 3.90 4.82
N LEU A 68 1.22 4.56 4.40
CA LEU A 68 2.50 3.95 4.07
C LEU A 68 3.51 4.17 5.18
N ILE A 69 4.07 3.08 5.69
CA ILE A 69 5.09 3.08 6.73
C ILE A 69 6.35 2.46 6.12
N PRO A 70 7.24 3.27 5.50
CA PRO A 70 8.44 2.78 4.84
C PRO A 70 9.35 2.01 5.81
N PHE A 71 9.98 0.93 5.31
CA PHE A 71 10.98 0.20 6.08
C PHE A 71 12.28 1.03 6.15
N PRO A 72 12.76 1.40 7.35
CA PRO A 72 13.84 2.37 7.54
C PRO A 72 15.22 1.87 7.05
N HIS A 73 15.38 0.54 6.95
CA HIS A 73 16.64 -0.07 6.50
C HIS A 73 16.60 -0.54 5.05
N ALA A 74 15.66 -0.01 4.25
CA ALA A 74 15.60 -0.32 2.82
C ALA A 74 16.83 0.24 2.10
N VAL A 75 17.47 -0.59 1.27
CA VAL A 75 18.67 -0.20 0.52
C VAL A 75 18.41 1.08 -0.28
N GLY A 76 19.27 2.11 -0.10
CA GLY A 76 19.13 3.39 -0.81
C GLY A 76 17.84 4.16 -0.51
N ASP A 77 17.18 3.84 0.60
CA ASP A 77 15.95 4.52 1.06
C ASP A 77 14.82 4.52 0.01
N HIS A 78 14.76 3.44 -0.81
CA HIS A 78 13.80 3.36 -1.90
C HIS A 78 12.34 3.33 -1.41
N GLN A 79 12.05 2.75 -0.23
CA GLN A 79 10.67 2.70 0.27
C GLN A 79 10.16 4.09 0.65
N THR A 80 10.98 4.93 1.27
CA THR A 80 10.58 6.33 1.55
C THR A 80 10.33 7.10 0.25
N LYS A 81 11.18 6.91 -0.76
CA LYS A 81 10.98 7.55 -2.08
C LYS A 81 9.66 7.10 -2.73
N ASN A 82 9.39 5.80 -2.73
CA ASN A 82 8.12 5.26 -3.25
C ASN A 82 6.91 5.85 -2.52
N ALA A 83 6.93 5.83 -1.18
CA ALA A 83 5.84 6.39 -0.38
C ALA A 83 5.65 7.90 -0.60
N SER A 84 6.76 8.65 -0.79
CA SER A 84 6.71 10.08 -1.03
C SER A 84 6.01 10.45 -2.33
N VAL A 85 6.11 9.63 -3.38
CA VAL A 85 5.40 9.84 -4.65
C VAL A 85 3.89 9.81 -4.42
N LEU A 86 3.38 8.77 -3.72
CA LEU A 86 1.95 8.65 -3.44
C LEU A 86 1.48 9.73 -2.47
N ALA A 87 2.27 10.06 -1.47
CA ALA A 87 1.94 11.10 -0.50
C ALA A 87 1.89 12.49 -1.15
N ALA A 88 2.84 12.82 -2.03
CA ALA A 88 2.86 14.09 -2.76
C ALA A 88 1.66 14.23 -3.70
N ALA A 89 1.20 13.13 -4.30
CA ALA A 89 -0.03 13.11 -5.09
C ALA A 89 -1.31 13.15 -4.25
N GLY A 90 -1.19 13.00 -2.92
CA GLY A 90 -2.33 12.91 -2.00
C GLY A 90 -3.09 11.58 -2.08
N ALA A 91 -2.45 10.53 -2.62
CA ALA A 91 -2.98 9.17 -2.69
C ALA A 91 -2.72 8.37 -1.41
N ALA A 92 -1.74 8.78 -0.60
CA ALA A 92 -1.37 8.11 0.64
C ALA A 92 -0.97 9.09 1.74
N ILE A 93 -1.00 8.60 2.99
CA ILE A 93 -0.36 9.26 4.12
C ILE A 93 0.95 8.51 4.39
N LEU A 94 2.07 9.24 4.41
CA LEU A 94 3.37 8.68 4.78
C LEU A 94 3.64 8.92 6.25
N ILE A 95 3.92 7.86 7.00
CA ILE A 95 4.35 7.92 8.40
C ILE A 95 5.72 7.23 8.50
N PRO A 96 6.80 7.97 8.74
CA PRO A 96 8.11 7.36 8.99
C PRO A 96 8.06 6.46 10.23
N GLU A 97 8.67 5.28 10.18
CA GLU A 97 8.65 4.33 11.30
C GLU A 97 9.18 4.95 12.60
N ALA A 98 10.21 5.79 12.53
CA ALA A 98 10.75 6.48 13.71
C ALA A 98 9.76 7.46 14.36
N ALA A 99 8.79 7.95 13.59
CA ALA A 99 7.71 8.82 14.07
C ALA A 99 6.42 8.06 14.41
N LEU A 100 6.37 6.76 14.13
CA LEU A 100 5.17 5.94 14.33
C LEU A 100 4.85 5.79 15.81
N ARG A 101 3.69 6.29 16.22
CA ARG A 101 3.14 6.09 17.54
C ARG A 101 1.77 5.40 17.43
N PRO A 102 1.46 4.43 18.30
CA PRO A 102 0.19 3.70 18.21
C PRO A 102 -1.04 4.61 18.22
N ALA A 103 -1.03 5.65 19.07
CA ALA A 103 -2.13 6.60 19.16
C ALA A 103 -2.32 7.43 17.89
N ASP A 104 -1.22 7.85 17.24
CA ASP A 104 -1.25 8.66 16.02
C ASP A 104 -1.75 7.81 14.84
N LEU A 105 -1.29 6.55 14.74
CA LEU A 105 -1.78 5.63 13.72
C LEU A 105 -3.29 5.36 13.89
N ALA A 106 -3.72 5.07 15.12
CA ALA A 106 -5.12 4.84 15.42
C ALA A 106 -5.98 6.08 15.11
N GLY A 107 -5.49 7.27 15.47
CA GLY A 107 -6.12 8.55 15.12
C GLY A 107 -6.24 8.77 13.62
N THR A 108 -5.17 8.48 12.87
CA THR A 108 -5.15 8.60 11.41
C THR A 108 -6.14 7.64 10.75
N ILE A 109 -6.16 6.36 11.17
CA ILE A 109 -7.13 5.37 10.68
C ILE A 109 -8.55 5.83 10.98
N THR A 110 -8.82 6.28 12.20
CA THR A 110 -10.16 6.73 12.61
C THR A 110 -10.60 7.96 11.80
N ALA A 111 -9.71 8.92 11.60
CA ALA A 111 -10.01 10.12 10.83
C ALA A 111 -10.37 9.80 9.38
N LEU A 112 -9.64 8.88 8.73
CA LEU A 112 -9.95 8.43 7.37
C LEU A 112 -11.25 7.62 7.33
N ALA A 113 -11.45 6.70 8.25
CA ALA A 113 -12.64 5.84 8.30
C ALA A 113 -13.94 6.64 8.56
N THR A 114 -13.83 7.84 9.11
CA THR A 114 -14.98 8.74 9.36
C THR A 114 -15.13 9.83 8.30
N ASP A 115 -14.24 9.87 7.30
CA ASP A 115 -14.30 10.82 6.17
C ASP A 115 -14.28 10.08 4.82
N PRO A 116 -15.42 9.53 4.38
CA PRO A 116 -15.52 8.81 3.11
C PRO A 116 -15.11 9.64 1.89
N LYS A 117 -15.35 10.94 1.91
CA LYS A 117 -14.98 11.83 0.80
C LYS A 117 -13.47 11.90 0.64
N ARG A 118 -12.76 11.98 1.75
CA ARG A 118 -11.30 12.00 1.74
C ARG A 118 -10.73 10.66 1.24
N LEU A 119 -11.30 9.54 1.66
CA LEU A 119 -10.91 8.21 1.14
C LEU A 119 -11.12 8.15 -0.37
N GLU A 120 -12.28 8.54 -0.89
CA GLU A 120 -12.61 8.56 -2.31
C GLU A 120 -11.64 9.44 -3.12
N GLU A 121 -11.28 10.62 -2.59
CA GLU A 121 -10.28 11.48 -3.22
C GLU A 121 -8.89 10.83 -3.26
N MET A 122 -8.48 10.16 -2.19
CA MET A 122 -7.20 9.44 -2.13
C MET A 122 -7.19 8.27 -3.13
N GLU A 123 -8.27 7.50 -3.20
CA GLU A 123 -8.42 6.38 -4.14
C GLU A 123 -8.36 6.86 -5.60
N LYS A 124 -9.05 7.94 -5.93
CA LYS A 124 -8.99 8.55 -7.26
C LYS A 124 -7.56 8.93 -7.64
N ARG A 125 -6.85 9.60 -6.74
CA ARG A 125 -5.46 10.01 -6.96
C ARG A 125 -4.51 8.81 -7.08
N ALA A 126 -4.73 7.75 -6.30
CA ALA A 126 -3.98 6.52 -6.42
C ALA A 126 -4.16 5.91 -7.82
N LYS A 127 -5.40 5.84 -8.29
CA LYS A 127 -5.73 5.30 -9.62
C LYS A 127 -5.13 6.11 -10.77
N GLU A 128 -5.04 7.44 -10.63
CA GLU A 128 -4.40 8.33 -11.62
C GLU A 128 -2.89 8.07 -11.75
N LEU A 129 -2.24 7.53 -10.72
CA LEU A 129 -0.83 7.14 -10.74
C LEU A 129 -0.59 5.74 -11.32
N GLY A 130 -1.64 4.92 -11.41
CA GLY A 130 -1.54 3.55 -11.90
C GLY A 130 -1.33 3.51 -13.41
N ASN A 131 -0.43 2.65 -13.87
CA ASN A 131 -0.22 2.40 -15.29
C ASN A 131 -0.49 0.93 -15.61
N ILE A 132 -1.70 0.63 -16.09
CA ILE A 132 -2.11 -0.72 -16.50
C ILE A 132 -1.34 -1.24 -17.72
N ASN A 133 -0.77 -0.33 -18.51
CA ASN A 133 -0.01 -0.67 -19.73
C ASN A 133 1.52 -0.71 -19.47
N ALA A 134 1.97 -0.67 -18.23
CA ALA A 134 3.40 -0.59 -17.91
C ALA A 134 4.24 -1.69 -18.58
N GLY A 135 3.70 -2.92 -18.71
CA GLY A 135 4.35 -4.01 -19.42
C GLY A 135 4.57 -3.71 -20.91
N ASP A 136 3.53 -3.26 -21.58
CA ASP A 136 3.58 -2.91 -23.01
C ASP A 136 4.49 -1.71 -23.26
N ASP A 137 4.49 -0.72 -22.39
CA ASP A 137 5.35 0.45 -22.44
C ASP A 137 6.83 0.05 -22.31
N ILE A 138 7.16 -0.86 -21.39
CA ILE A 138 8.51 -1.39 -21.24
C ILE A 138 8.95 -2.15 -22.49
N VAL A 139 8.12 -3.03 -23.01
CA VAL A 139 8.41 -3.79 -24.25
C VAL A 139 8.63 -2.83 -25.41
N SER A 140 7.77 -1.84 -25.57
CA SER A 140 7.87 -0.81 -26.61
C SER A 140 9.18 -0.03 -26.49
N ALA A 141 9.53 0.40 -25.29
CA ALA A 141 10.80 1.09 -25.02
C ALA A 141 12.03 0.23 -25.35
N CYS A 142 11.98 -1.08 -25.06
CA CYS A 142 13.04 -2.02 -25.45
C CYS A 142 13.21 -2.10 -26.97
N PHE A 143 12.11 -2.22 -27.71
CA PHE A 143 12.16 -2.25 -29.17
C PHE A 143 12.69 -0.92 -29.76
N ASP A 144 12.30 0.21 -29.21
CA ASP A 144 12.79 1.51 -29.65
C ASP A 144 14.30 1.68 -29.40
N LEU A 145 14.82 1.16 -28.30
CA LEU A 145 16.25 1.16 -28.04
C LEU A 145 17.01 0.26 -29.04
N LEU A 146 16.46 -0.90 -29.38
CA LEU A 146 17.04 -1.79 -30.39
C LEU A 146 17.07 -1.15 -31.77
N ARG A 147 15.98 -0.48 -32.18
CA ARG A 147 15.92 0.26 -33.45
C ARG A 147 16.92 1.43 -33.53
N LYS A 148 17.08 2.18 -32.42
CA LYS A 148 18.03 3.31 -32.36
C LYS A 148 19.48 2.90 -32.38
N ARG A 149 19.80 1.69 -31.89
CA ARG A 149 21.18 1.16 -31.91
C ARG A 149 21.65 0.68 -33.28
N GLY A 150 20.78 0.75 -34.29
CA GLY A 150 21.12 0.29 -35.63
C GLY A 150 21.24 -1.23 -35.69
N SER A 151 20.56 -1.84 -36.62
CA SER A 151 20.66 -3.27 -36.92
C SER A 151 22.06 -3.83 -36.68
N TRP A 152 22.11 -4.86 -35.86
CA TRP A 152 23.26 -5.80 -35.89
C TRP A 152 23.39 -6.28 -37.30
N GLY A 153 24.38 -5.76 -38.05
CA GLY A 153 24.79 -6.22 -39.37
C GLY A 153 25.50 -7.55 -39.27
#